data_a96688eb4320911d7bbccc4db451561e
#
_entry.id   a96688eb4320911d7bbccc4db451561e
#
_cell.length_a   1.000
_cell.length_b   1.000
_cell.length_c   1.000
_cell.angle_alpha   90.00
_cell.angle_beta   90.00
_cell.angle_gamma   90.00
#
_symmetry.space_group_name_H-M   'P 1'
#
loop_
_entity.id
_entity.type
_entity.pdbx_description
1 polymer ?
#
loop_
_entity_poly.entity_id
_entity_poly.type
_entity_poly.pdbx_seq_one_letter_code
_entity_poly.pdbx_strand_id
1 'polypeptide(L)'
;MADPSYTGRFSSNVDFLNGYSEYHDGDAKEVSGIETPDDYTVVFHMAKPKIDAESTLGIQKICSAKTLKYKKGKTSNVEKNNSNPIGTGPYKLKSFSKTEGASLDRNENFEAKDGEYQISKIMIKKTETSTEIKELENGTVDYIPDVVDANKINTVAKDKDKGLTMDSYPSDREDFLFMNTAAGACQDQAVRQALAYGFDREAYIESYYKLDDKDAKLAYVPGLFGNPVSGENSAYVRGEEKADGATYYDYDVEKAKQILDDAGWTVGSDGIREKDGQKLSIKFLAAKEKDAMDTMIPMLQKQWGELGVDFKANTMEFNTVISTVGDDSAVGDWDVSYLGNSFTSPEDTGVDYFIQSQGVNNFARLKDDELDSYLAAGAYTADKDASAAAYLKAYVRQAELCAYLPTDGVQTYCLRNKKVKGLNTSSTFIWSQSMATAYIDD
;
A
#
# COMPACT_ATOMS: atom_id res chain seq x y z
N MET A 1 10.29 -10.62 15.90
CA MET A 1 9.78 -9.24 15.83
C MET A 1 10.10 -8.44 17.09
N ALA A 2 9.97 -8.98 18.28
CA ALA A 2 10.36 -8.30 19.52
C ALA A 2 11.88 -8.26 19.81
N ASP A 3 12.71 -8.93 19.02
CA ASP A 3 14.16 -8.92 19.20
C ASP A 3 14.75 -7.53 18.88
N PRO A 4 15.62 -6.95 19.74
CA PRO A 4 16.24 -5.64 19.49
C PRO A 4 17.11 -5.61 18.22
N SER A 5 17.57 -6.77 17.74
CA SER A 5 18.31 -6.86 16.46
C SER A 5 17.39 -7.01 15.23
N TYR A 6 16.07 -7.03 15.41
CA TYR A 6 15.12 -7.08 14.31
C TYR A 6 15.02 -5.72 13.61
N THR A 7 15.39 -5.68 12.35
CA THR A 7 15.37 -4.46 11.53
C THR A 7 14.16 -4.36 10.59
N GLY A 8 13.22 -5.31 10.71
CA GLY A 8 12.02 -5.32 9.87
C GLY A 8 10.93 -4.38 10.41
N ARG A 9 9.96 -4.08 9.56
CA ARG A 9 8.84 -3.15 9.83
C ARG A 9 7.68 -3.72 10.66
N PHE A 10 7.76 -4.98 11.13
CA PHE A 10 6.63 -5.67 11.77
C PHE A 10 6.74 -5.77 13.31
N SER A 11 7.53 -4.90 13.95
CA SER A 11 7.59 -4.83 15.43
C SER A 11 6.25 -4.47 16.04
N SER A 12 5.50 -3.56 15.39
CA SER A 12 4.13 -3.18 15.79
C SER A 12 3.11 -4.32 15.81
N ASN A 13 3.43 -5.45 15.17
CA ASN A 13 2.58 -6.64 15.24
C ASN A 13 2.63 -7.35 16.59
N VAL A 14 3.54 -6.99 17.48
CA VAL A 14 3.75 -7.63 18.78
C VAL A 14 4.06 -6.64 19.92
N ASP A 15 4.19 -5.35 19.64
CA ASP A 15 4.56 -4.32 20.63
C ASP A 15 3.48 -4.05 21.69
N PHE A 16 2.26 -4.48 21.44
CA PHE A 16 1.13 -4.40 22.36
C PHE A 16 1.04 -5.58 23.35
N LEU A 17 1.93 -6.57 23.27
CA LEU A 17 1.98 -7.70 24.20
C LEU A 17 2.65 -7.30 25.51
N ASN A 18 2.18 -7.89 26.62
CA ASN A 18 2.82 -7.74 27.91
C ASN A 18 4.30 -8.15 27.84
N GLY A 19 5.17 -7.34 28.41
CA GLY A 19 6.61 -7.63 28.48
C GLY A 19 7.38 -7.45 27.17
N TYR A 20 6.76 -6.84 26.13
CA TYR A 20 7.45 -6.52 24.89
C TYR A 20 8.61 -5.56 25.14
N SER A 21 8.37 -4.42 25.77
CA SER A 21 9.39 -3.39 26.03
C SER A 21 10.54 -3.94 26.86
N GLU A 22 10.24 -4.64 27.95
CA GLU A 22 11.23 -5.24 28.84
C GLU A 22 12.12 -6.26 28.09
N TYR A 23 11.52 -7.04 27.19
CA TYR A 23 12.28 -7.94 26.34
C TYR A 23 13.12 -7.21 25.29
N HIS A 24 12.53 -6.20 24.63
CA HIS A 24 13.20 -5.42 23.60
C HIS A 24 14.41 -4.65 24.18
N ASP A 25 14.25 -4.00 25.32
CA ASP A 25 15.26 -3.17 25.97
C ASP A 25 16.33 -4.02 26.70
N GLY A 26 16.10 -5.31 26.84
CA GLY A 26 17.08 -6.24 27.40
C GLY A 26 16.87 -6.57 28.87
N ASP A 27 15.85 -6.03 29.51
CA ASP A 27 15.52 -6.22 30.93
C ASP A 27 14.87 -7.58 31.21
N ALA A 28 14.26 -8.21 30.19
CA ALA A 28 13.69 -9.54 30.27
C ALA A 28 14.31 -10.53 29.27
N LYS A 29 14.24 -11.81 29.58
CA LYS A 29 14.70 -12.89 28.70
C LYS A 29 13.63 -13.37 27.72
N GLU A 30 12.36 -13.13 28.03
CA GLU A 30 11.20 -13.59 27.29
C GLU A 30 10.14 -12.49 27.29
N VAL A 31 9.23 -12.52 26.30
CA VAL A 31 8.04 -11.66 26.27
C VAL A 31 7.00 -12.32 27.17
N SER A 32 6.74 -11.74 28.34
CA SER A 32 5.85 -12.33 29.36
C SER A 32 4.40 -12.50 28.89
N GLY A 33 3.99 -11.76 27.86
CA GLY A 33 2.69 -11.86 27.23
C GLY A 33 2.51 -13.06 26.30
N ILE A 34 3.51 -13.93 26.14
CA ILE A 34 3.40 -15.15 25.33
C ILE A 34 3.50 -16.35 26.27
N GLU A 35 2.40 -17.08 26.41
CA GLU A 35 2.31 -18.28 27.25
C GLU A 35 2.03 -19.51 26.39
N THR A 36 2.69 -20.62 26.72
CA THR A 36 2.52 -21.93 26.04
C THR A 36 2.18 -22.99 27.08
N PRO A 37 0.90 -23.09 27.52
CA PRO A 37 0.50 -23.96 28.61
C PRO A 37 0.61 -25.46 28.25
N ASP A 38 0.59 -25.78 26.97
CA ASP A 38 0.78 -27.15 26.45
C ASP A 38 1.40 -27.11 25.02
N ASP A 39 1.60 -28.29 24.44
CA ASP A 39 2.26 -28.44 23.13
C ASP A 39 1.45 -27.90 21.93
N TYR A 40 0.19 -27.54 22.12
CA TYR A 40 -0.75 -27.15 21.07
C TYR A 40 -1.41 -25.81 21.27
N THR A 41 -1.17 -25.18 22.43
CA THR A 41 -1.83 -23.93 22.82
C THR A 41 -0.81 -22.81 22.97
N VAL A 42 -1.10 -21.66 22.36
CA VAL A 42 -0.40 -20.39 22.61
C VAL A 42 -1.43 -19.38 23.09
N VAL A 43 -1.14 -18.72 24.22
CA VAL A 43 -1.97 -17.65 24.77
C VAL A 43 -1.20 -16.35 24.68
N PHE A 44 -1.85 -15.32 24.14
CA PHE A 44 -1.30 -13.96 24.06
C PHE A 44 -2.00 -13.05 25.08
N HIS A 45 -1.21 -12.44 25.96
CA HIS A 45 -1.67 -11.46 26.94
C HIS A 45 -1.27 -10.07 26.47
N MET A 46 -2.25 -9.24 26.19
CA MET A 46 -2.06 -7.88 25.70
C MET A 46 -1.97 -6.88 26.85
N ALA A 47 -1.08 -5.90 26.76
CA ALA A 47 -0.97 -4.78 27.69
C ALA A 47 -2.15 -3.80 27.56
N LYS A 48 -2.73 -3.73 26.37
CA LYS A 48 -3.90 -2.92 26.04
C LYS A 48 -4.70 -3.60 24.92
N PRO A 49 -6.02 -3.38 24.83
CA PRO A 49 -6.79 -3.85 23.68
C PRO A 49 -6.20 -3.32 22.38
N LYS A 50 -6.28 -4.10 21.31
CA LYS A 50 -5.90 -3.67 19.96
C LYS A 50 -6.90 -4.26 18.98
N ILE A 51 -7.50 -3.43 18.14
CA ILE A 51 -8.62 -3.82 17.28
C ILE A 51 -8.26 -4.92 16.29
N ASP A 52 -7.05 -4.89 15.75
CA ASP A 52 -6.53 -5.84 14.76
C ASP A 52 -5.67 -6.97 15.38
N ALA A 53 -5.71 -7.15 16.72
CA ALA A 53 -4.86 -8.13 17.39
C ALA A 53 -5.08 -9.56 16.88
N GLU A 54 -6.34 -9.97 16.69
CA GLU A 54 -6.69 -11.31 16.21
C GLU A 54 -6.12 -11.56 14.80
N SER A 55 -6.35 -10.65 13.88
CA SER A 55 -5.82 -10.76 12.51
C SER A 55 -4.30 -10.67 12.49
N THR A 56 -3.71 -9.72 13.23
CA THR A 56 -2.26 -9.51 13.29
C THR A 56 -1.51 -10.71 13.88
N LEU A 57 -2.03 -11.30 14.95
CA LEU A 57 -1.42 -12.49 15.57
C LEU A 57 -1.74 -13.76 14.76
N GLY A 58 -2.95 -13.86 14.23
CA GLY A 58 -3.42 -15.05 13.49
C GLY A 58 -2.71 -15.28 12.16
N ILE A 59 -2.22 -14.23 11.49
CA ILE A 59 -1.46 -14.36 10.23
C ILE A 59 0.01 -14.72 10.44
N GLN A 60 0.50 -14.77 11.69
CA GLN A 60 1.91 -15.08 11.95
C GLN A 60 2.25 -16.48 11.49
N LYS A 61 3.36 -16.61 10.77
CA LYS A 61 3.82 -17.90 10.24
C LYS A 61 4.30 -18.81 11.37
N ILE A 62 3.75 -20.01 11.46
CA ILE A 62 4.24 -21.05 12.37
C ILE A 62 5.54 -21.60 11.80
N CYS A 63 6.63 -21.46 12.56
CA CYS A 63 7.97 -21.85 12.15
C CYS A 63 8.56 -22.91 13.08
N SER A 64 9.34 -23.84 12.53
CA SER A 64 10.03 -24.85 13.32
C SER A 64 11.15 -24.24 14.17
N ALA A 65 11.03 -24.28 15.48
CA ALA A 65 12.08 -23.85 16.42
C ALA A 65 13.41 -24.63 16.19
N LYS A 66 13.31 -25.92 15.85
CA LYS A 66 14.45 -26.78 15.54
C LYS A 66 15.23 -26.29 14.31
N THR A 67 14.50 -25.78 13.30
CA THR A 67 15.10 -25.28 12.06
C THR A 67 15.62 -23.85 12.24
N LEU A 68 14.82 -22.98 12.82
CA LEU A 68 15.20 -21.56 13.01
C LEU A 68 16.37 -21.39 13.96
N LYS A 69 16.45 -22.19 15.03
CA LYS A 69 17.51 -22.11 16.06
C LYS A 69 17.73 -20.66 16.52
N TYR A 70 16.62 -19.94 16.72
CA TYR A 70 16.64 -18.55 17.12
C TYR A 70 17.38 -18.37 18.47
N LYS A 71 18.13 -17.28 18.58
CA LYS A 71 18.72 -16.78 19.84
C LYS A 71 18.61 -15.27 19.87
N LYS A 72 18.20 -14.70 20.99
CA LYS A 72 18.11 -13.25 21.20
C LYS A 72 19.40 -12.55 20.77
N GLY A 73 19.27 -11.48 19.99
CA GLY A 73 20.39 -10.70 19.42
C GLY A 73 21.19 -11.43 18.32
N LYS A 74 20.69 -12.58 17.79
CA LYS A 74 21.34 -13.35 16.72
C LYS A 74 20.30 -13.84 15.71
N THR A 75 20.02 -13.02 14.71
CA THR A 75 19.01 -13.31 13.66
C THR A 75 19.55 -14.08 12.45
N SER A 76 20.87 -14.26 12.34
CA SER A 76 21.53 -14.87 11.17
C SER A 76 20.99 -16.26 10.77
N ASN A 77 20.57 -17.08 11.73
CA ASN A 77 19.95 -18.38 11.41
C ASN A 77 18.56 -18.22 10.83
N VAL A 78 17.79 -17.22 11.27
CA VAL A 78 16.47 -16.89 10.70
C VAL A 78 16.64 -16.43 9.25
N GLU A 79 17.57 -15.52 8.99
CA GLU A 79 17.90 -15.02 7.65
C GLU A 79 18.33 -16.15 6.70
N LYS A 80 19.19 -17.05 7.18
CA LYS A 80 19.63 -18.22 6.40
C LYS A 80 18.47 -19.14 6.02
N ASN A 81 17.49 -19.30 6.88
CA ASN A 81 16.30 -20.12 6.60
C ASN A 81 15.33 -19.47 5.61
N ASN A 82 15.38 -18.15 5.42
CA ASN A 82 14.55 -17.46 4.42
C ASN A 82 14.86 -17.89 2.98
N SER A 83 16.10 -18.32 2.70
CA SER A 83 16.49 -18.83 1.37
C SER A 83 16.08 -20.28 1.12
N ASN A 84 15.73 -21.03 2.17
CA ASN A 84 15.27 -22.41 2.07
C ASN A 84 14.18 -22.68 3.13
N PRO A 85 12.98 -22.10 2.95
CA PRO A 85 11.92 -22.15 3.93
C PRO A 85 11.40 -23.58 4.10
N ILE A 86 11.18 -23.98 5.36
CA ILE A 86 10.49 -25.20 5.73
C ILE A 86 9.17 -24.80 6.37
N GLY A 87 8.07 -25.24 5.79
CA GLY A 87 6.71 -24.93 6.24
C GLY A 87 5.82 -26.15 6.29
N THR A 88 4.61 -25.97 6.79
CA THR A 88 3.55 -26.98 6.90
C THR A 88 2.51 -26.86 5.76
N GLY A 89 2.75 -25.99 4.78
CA GLY A 89 1.81 -25.71 3.70
C GLY A 89 1.68 -26.81 2.64
N PRO A 90 0.73 -26.64 1.71
CA PRO A 90 0.41 -27.64 0.69
C PRO A 90 1.49 -27.80 -0.39
N TYR A 91 2.41 -26.85 -0.50
CA TYR A 91 3.52 -26.90 -1.44
C TYR A 91 4.87 -26.73 -0.75
N LYS A 92 5.90 -27.38 -1.28
CA LYS A 92 7.30 -27.32 -0.85
C LYS A 92 8.15 -26.60 -1.89
N LEU A 93 9.05 -25.73 -1.47
CA LEU A 93 10.05 -25.15 -2.35
C LEU A 93 10.99 -26.25 -2.85
N LYS A 94 11.05 -26.43 -4.17
CA LYS A 94 12.00 -27.34 -4.84
C LYS A 94 13.27 -26.63 -5.26
N SER A 95 13.13 -25.45 -5.86
CA SER A 95 14.26 -24.62 -6.28
C SER A 95 13.87 -23.15 -6.30
N PHE A 96 14.86 -22.30 -6.09
CA PHE A 96 14.73 -20.84 -6.21
C PHE A 96 15.96 -20.25 -6.88
N SER A 97 15.74 -19.37 -7.83
CA SER A 97 16.77 -18.55 -8.50
C SER A 97 16.26 -17.12 -8.63
N LYS A 98 17.13 -16.16 -8.36
CA LYS A 98 16.79 -14.74 -8.56
C LYS A 98 16.53 -14.37 -10.03
N THR A 99 17.04 -15.16 -10.95
CA THR A 99 16.92 -14.94 -12.41
C THR A 99 15.78 -15.73 -13.05
N GLU A 100 15.46 -16.90 -12.54
CA GLU A 100 14.47 -17.80 -13.16
C GLU A 100 13.15 -17.84 -12.39
N GLY A 101 13.18 -17.54 -11.06
CA GLY A 101 12.03 -17.62 -10.18
C GLY A 101 12.04 -18.82 -9.27
N ALA A 102 10.87 -19.40 -8.95
CA ALA A 102 10.74 -20.52 -8.01
C ALA A 102 9.98 -21.69 -8.62
N SER A 103 10.35 -22.91 -8.22
CA SER A 103 9.61 -24.15 -8.48
C SER A 103 9.11 -24.72 -7.16
N LEU A 104 7.84 -25.03 -7.12
CA LEU A 104 7.16 -25.61 -5.97
C LEU A 104 6.55 -26.95 -6.39
N ASP A 105 6.78 -27.99 -5.60
CA ASP A 105 6.12 -29.30 -5.76
C ASP A 105 5.06 -29.45 -4.65
N ARG A 106 3.99 -30.19 -4.94
CA ARG A 106 2.97 -30.54 -3.94
C ARG A 106 3.62 -31.22 -2.73
N ASN A 107 3.19 -30.85 -1.54
CA ASN A 107 3.67 -31.44 -0.30
C ASN A 107 2.85 -32.70 0.02
N GLU A 108 3.44 -33.86 -0.12
CA GLU A 108 2.80 -35.16 0.12
C GLU A 108 2.38 -35.38 1.58
N ASN A 109 3.01 -34.65 2.51
CA ASN A 109 2.68 -34.73 3.94
C ASN A 109 1.54 -33.77 4.35
N PHE A 110 1.02 -32.95 3.40
CA PHE A 110 -0.11 -32.06 3.66
C PHE A 110 -1.42 -32.83 3.43
N GLU A 111 -2.25 -32.90 4.45
CA GLU A 111 -3.57 -33.53 4.39
C GLU A 111 -4.56 -32.58 3.72
N ALA A 112 -4.72 -32.70 2.41
CA ALA A 112 -5.73 -31.97 1.64
C ALA A 112 -7.07 -32.71 1.67
N LYS A 113 -8.19 -31.98 1.65
CA LYS A 113 -9.49 -32.57 1.39
C LYS A 113 -9.57 -33.06 -0.04
N ASP A 114 -10.52 -33.98 -0.32
CA ASP A 114 -10.73 -34.46 -1.67
C ASP A 114 -11.10 -33.31 -2.62
N GLY A 115 -10.42 -33.26 -3.77
CA GLY A 115 -10.56 -32.18 -4.76
C GLY A 115 -9.74 -30.91 -4.47
N GLU A 116 -9.05 -30.78 -3.34
CA GLU A 116 -8.18 -29.65 -3.08
C GLU A 116 -6.76 -29.85 -3.64
N TYR A 117 -6.08 -28.73 -3.97
CA TYR A 117 -4.67 -28.68 -4.41
C TYR A 117 -4.35 -29.64 -5.55
N GLN A 118 -5.19 -29.65 -6.59
CA GLN A 118 -5.07 -30.57 -7.73
C GLN A 118 -3.80 -30.31 -8.57
N ILE A 119 -3.28 -29.08 -8.55
CA ILE A 119 -2.05 -28.71 -9.27
C ILE A 119 -0.85 -29.31 -8.56
N SER A 120 -0.13 -30.22 -9.24
CA SER A 120 1.00 -30.94 -8.66
C SER A 120 2.28 -30.11 -8.58
N LYS A 121 2.44 -29.12 -9.46
CA LYS A 121 3.64 -28.28 -9.57
C LYS A 121 3.25 -26.84 -9.92
N ILE A 122 3.86 -25.88 -9.22
CA ILE A 122 3.72 -24.45 -9.50
C ILE A 122 5.10 -23.90 -9.88
N MET A 123 5.15 -23.20 -11.01
CA MET A 123 6.33 -22.48 -11.47
C MET A 123 6.04 -20.98 -11.36
N ILE A 124 6.74 -20.30 -10.47
CA ILE A 124 6.71 -18.83 -10.38
C ILE A 124 7.85 -18.33 -11.24
N LYS A 125 7.54 -17.85 -12.43
CA LYS A 125 8.52 -17.41 -13.41
C LYS A 125 8.79 -15.92 -13.25
N LYS A 126 10.05 -15.52 -13.32
CA LYS A 126 10.38 -14.11 -13.53
C LYS A 126 10.19 -13.78 -15.01
N THR A 127 9.34 -12.83 -15.31
CA THR A 127 9.03 -12.37 -16.66
C THR A 127 9.49 -10.92 -16.84
N GLU A 128 9.65 -10.50 -18.08
CA GLU A 128 9.83 -9.09 -18.43
C GLU A 128 8.46 -8.48 -18.77
N THR A 129 8.18 -7.31 -18.25
CA THR A 129 6.90 -6.59 -18.43
C THR A 129 6.45 -6.50 -19.89
N SER A 130 7.41 -6.36 -20.83
CA SER A 130 7.13 -6.24 -22.25
C SER A 130 6.79 -7.56 -22.96
N THR A 131 7.07 -8.73 -22.35
CA THR A 131 6.89 -10.05 -23.00
C THR A 131 5.82 -10.91 -22.35
N GLU A 132 5.37 -10.59 -21.14
CA GLU A 132 4.50 -11.46 -20.34
C GLU A 132 3.15 -11.80 -21.01
N ILE A 133 2.55 -10.87 -21.76
CA ILE A 133 1.32 -11.15 -22.51
C ILE A 133 1.57 -12.17 -23.63
N LYS A 134 2.69 -12.07 -24.35
CA LYS A 134 3.07 -13.07 -25.36
C LYS A 134 3.36 -14.43 -24.74
N GLU A 135 3.90 -14.45 -23.53
CA GLU A 135 4.14 -15.69 -22.78
C GLU A 135 2.82 -16.32 -22.33
N LEU A 136 1.82 -15.51 -21.98
CA LEU A 136 0.46 -15.97 -21.68
C LEU A 136 -0.23 -16.52 -22.97
N GLU A 137 -0.13 -15.80 -24.09
CA GLU A 137 -0.71 -16.20 -25.38
C GLU A 137 -0.16 -17.54 -25.88
N ASN A 138 1.14 -17.77 -25.76
CA ASN A 138 1.80 -18.99 -26.24
C ASN A 138 1.80 -20.14 -25.21
N GLY A 139 1.22 -19.91 -24.02
CA GLY A 139 1.10 -20.91 -22.95
C GLY A 139 2.40 -21.19 -22.17
N THR A 140 3.42 -20.35 -22.30
CA THR A 140 4.63 -20.42 -21.45
C THR A 140 4.33 -19.99 -20.01
N VAL A 141 3.33 -19.11 -19.86
CA VAL A 141 2.73 -18.67 -18.59
C VAL A 141 1.23 -18.97 -18.67
N ASP A 142 0.64 -19.47 -17.61
CA ASP A 142 -0.78 -19.80 -17.53
C ASP A 142 -1.62 -18.73 -16.82
N TYR A 143 -0.98 -17.90 -15.99
CA TYR A 143 -1.63 -16.94 -15.12
C TYR A 143 -0.70 -15.75 -14.79
N ILE A 144 -1.22 -14.55 -14.91
CA ILE A 144 -0.55 -13.29 -14.50
C ILE A 144 -1.46 -12.60 -13.46
N PRO A 145 -1.07 -12.56 -12.19
CA PRO A 145 -1.82 -11.88 -11.14
C PRO A 145 -1.56 -10.36 -11.16
N ASP A 146 -2.41 -9.63 -10.47
CA ASP A 146 -2.21 -8.26 -9.99
C ASP A 146 -1.90 -7.23 -11.09
N VAL A 147 -2.56 -7.38 -12.26
CA VAL A 147 -2.35 -6.49 -13.42
C VAL A 147 -3.21 -5.24 -13.27
N VAL A 148 -2.57 -4.07 -13.36
CA VAL A 148 -3.20 -2.73 -13.39
C VAL A 148 -2.81 -1.94 -14.65
N ASP A 149 -2.23 -2.60 -15.63
CA ASP A 149 -1.80 -2.03 -16.91
C ASP A 149 -2.93 -2.08 -17.95
N ALA A 150 -3.43 -0.91 -18.34
CA ALA A 150 -4.53 -0.79 -19.29
C ALA A 150 -4.23 -1.43 -20.64
N ASN A 151 -3.00 -1.34 -21.15
CA ASN A 151 -2.63 -1.91 -22.45
C ASN A 151 -2.68 -3.44 -22.45
N LYS A 152 -2.23 -4.06 -21.36
CA LYS A 152 -2.27 -5.52 -21.18
C LYS A 152 -3.71 -6.02 -21.07
N ILE A 153 -4.52 -5.34 -20.27
CA ILE A 153 -5.94 -5.65 -20.09
C ILE A 153 -6.68 -5.52 -21.43
N ASN A 154 -6.48 -4.42 -22.16
CA ASN A 154 -7.06 -4.20 -23.48
C ASN A 154 -6.61 -5.27 -24.49
N THR A 155 -5.36 -5.72 -24.45
CA THR A 155 -4.85 -6.79 -25.30
C THR A 155 -5.58 -8.10 -25.04
N VAL A 156 -5.66 -8.53 -23.77
CA VAL A 156 -6.38 -9.77 -23.41
C VAL A 156 -7.87 -9.67 -23.70
N ALA A 157 -8.50 -8.50 -23.53
CA ALA A 157 -9.89 -8.27 -23.87
C ALA A 157 -10.20 -8.47 -25.36
N LYS A 158 -9.25 -8.11 -26.26
CA LYS A 158 -9.34 -8.32 -27.72
C LYS A 158 -9.09 -9.78 -28.09
N ASP A 159 -8.21 -10.46 -27.37
CA ASP A 159 -7.71 -11.79 -27.70
C ASP A 159 -8.54 -12.94 -27.09
N LYS A 160 -9.83 -12.73 -26.85
CA LYS A 160 -10.75 -13.74 -26.31
C LYS A 160 -10.77 -15.04 -27.13
N ASP A 161 -10.51 -14.96 -28.42
CA ASP A 161 -10.44 -16.13 -29.33
C ASP A 161 -9.13 -16.93 -29.16
N LYS A 162 -8.10 -16.37 -28.54
CA LYS A 162 -6.86 -17.07 -28.22
C LYS A 162 -6.91 -17.94 -26.97
N GLY A 163 -8.08 -18.15 -26.40
CA GLY A 163 -8.25 -18.96 -25.21
C GLY A 163 -7.87 -18.23 -23.91
N LEU A 164 -7.80 -16.90 -23.95
CA LEU A 164 -7.53 -16.07 -22.77
C LEU A 164 -8.81 -15.57 -22.10
N THR A 165 -8.73 -15.31 -20.81
CA THR A 165 -9.79 -14.69 -20.01
C THR A 165 -9.18 -13.87 -18.88
N MET A 166 -10.00 -13.07 -18.23
CA MET A 166 -9.60 -12.25 -17.09
C MET A 166 -10.74 -12.11 -16.11
N ASP A 167 -10.38 -11.94 -14.85
CA ASP A 167 -11.29 -11.58 -13.75
C ASP A 167 -10.71 -10.32 -13.08
N SER A 168 -11.53 -9.54 -12.39
CA SER A 168 -11.11 -8.35 -11.67
C SER A 168 -11.75 -8.26 -10.29
N TYR A 169 -11.07 -7.55 -9.40
CA TYR A 169 -11.54 -7.22 -8.05
C TYR A 169 -10.98 -5.87 -7.60
N PRO A 170 -11.64 -5.15 -6.65
CA PRO A 170 -11.07 -3.94 -6.08
C PRO A 170 -9.71 -4.22 -5.44
N SER A 171 -8.71 -3.41 -5.76
CA SER A 171 -7.39 -3.51 -5.12
C SER A 171 -7.42 -3.00 -3.69
N ASP A 172 -6.56 -3.55 -2.83
CA ASP A 172 -6.23 -3.00 -1.53
C ASP A 172 -5.24 -1.83 -1.62
N ARG A 173 -4.84 -1.47 -2.84
CA ARG A 173 -3.87 -0.43 -3.12
C ARG A 173 -4.56 0.91 -3.34
N GLU A 174 -3.96 1.94 -2.75
CA GLU A 174 -4.21 3.34 -3.04
C GLU A 174 -2.89 4.03 -3.41
N ASP A 175 -2.91 4.82 -4.45
CA ASP A 175 -1.80 5.68 -4.83
C ASP A 175 -2.07 7.12 -4.38
N PHE A 176 -1.03 7.84 -4.00
CA PHE A 176 -1.19 9.15 -3.39
C PHE A 176 0.02 10.07 -3.58
N LEU A 177 -0.25 11.37 -3.61
CA LEU A 177 0.76 12.39 -3.37
C LEU A 177 0.89 12.60 -1.85
N PHE A 178 2.11 12.76 -1.38
CA PHE A 178 2.37 13.22 -0.01
C PHE A 178 3.24 14.47 -0.02
N MET A 179 2.92 15.38 0.89
CA MET A 179 3.43 16.75 0.91
C MET A 179 4.22 17.00 2.19
N ASN A 180 5.43 17.49 2.05
CA ASN A 180 6.35 17.72 3.16
C ASN A 180 5.85 18.87 4.06
N THR A 181 5.36 18.54 5.24
CA THR A 181 4.85 19.54 6.19
C THR A 181 5.96 20.20 7.03
N ALA A 182 7.20 19.73 6.93
CA ALA A 182 8.31 20.20 7.76
C ALA A 182 9.25 21.18 7.04
N ALA A 183 9.19 21.25 5.70
CA ALA A 183 10.07 22.14 4.94
C ALA A 183 9.36 22.65 3.66
N GLY A 184 9.92 23.73 3.06
CA GLY A 184 9.45 24.28 1.80
C GLY A 184 8.08 24.94 1.88
N ALA A 185 7.46 25.15 0.70
CA ALA A 185 6.16 25.83 0.60
C ALA A 185 5.02 24.97 1.17
N CYS A 186 5.16 23.65 1.17
CA CYS A 186 4.15 22.73 1.70
C CYS A 186 4.03 22.73 3.24
N GLN A 187 4.85 23.49 3.97
CA GLN A 187 4.59 23.79 5.39
C GLN A 187 3.27 24.56 5.55
N ASP A 188 2.94 25.43 4.60
CA ASP A 188 1.67 26.15 4.58
C ASP A 188 0.55 25.22 4.12
N GLN A 189 -0.44 24.99 5.01
CA GLN A 189 -1.59 24.14 4.70
C GLN A 189 -2.39 24.66 3.49
N ALA A 190 -2.49 25.99 3.33
CA ALA A 190 -3.16 26.57 2.19
C ALA A 190 -2.50 26.19 0.86
N VAL A 191 -1.17 26.07 0.83
CA VAL A 191 -0.45 25.59 -0.35
C VAL A 191 -0.82 24.14 -0.64
N ARG A 192 -0.81 23.26 0.35
CA ARG A 192 -1.18 21.86 0.17
C ARG A 192 -2.59 21.69 -0.37
N GLN A 193 -3.55 22.42 0.22
CA GLN A 193 -4.95 22.42 -0.23
C GLN A 193 -5.12 22.99 -1.64
N ALA A 194 -4.41 24.06 -1.98
CA ALA A 194 -4.44 24.63 -3.31
C ALA A 194 -3.86 23.69 -4.37
N LEU A 195 -2.75 23.00 -4.08
CA LEU A 195 -2.18 21.97 -4.95
C LEU A 195 -3.16 20.82 -5.17
N ALA A 196 -3.90 20.42 -4.13
CA ALA A 196 -4.89 19.37 -4.20
C ALA A 196 -6.09 19.75 -5.09
N TYR A 197 -6.68 20.96 -4.92
CA TYR A 197 -7.72 21.47 -5.81
C TYR A 197 -7.21 21.74 -7.23
N GLY A 198 -5.93 22.01 -7.39
CA GLY A 198 -5.28 22.27 -8.67
C GLY A 198 -4.87 21.03 -9.44
N PHE A 199 -5.17 19.83 -8.98
CA PHE A 199 -4.87 18.57 -9.69
C PHE A 199 -6.14 17.87 -10.15
N ASP A 200 -6.33 17.80 -11.47
CA ASP A 200 -7.45 17.09 -12.11
C ASP A 200 -7.19 15.57 -12.10
N ARG A 201 -7.59 14.91 -11.00
CA ARG A 201 -7.42 13.48 -10.81
C ARG A 201 -8.31 12.65 -11.76
N GLU A 202 -9.49 13.16 -12.12
CA GLU A 202 -10.37 12.50 -13.09
C GLU A 202 -9.71 12.47 -14.47
N ALA A 203 -9.22 13.60 -14.95
CA ALA A 203 -8.50 13.65 -16.24
C ALA A 203 -7.21 12.83 -16.22
N TYR A 204 -6.52 12.73 -15.09
CA TYR A 204 -5.37 11.84 -14.91
C TYR A 204 -5.77 10.36 -15.09
N ILE A 205 -6.82 9.93 -14.41
CA ILE A 205 -7.34 8.56 -14.49
C ILE A 205 -7.80 8.24 -15.91
N GLU A 206 -8.55 9.12 -16.54
CA GLU A 206 -9.01 8.96 -17.93
C GLU A 206 -7.86 8.88 -18.93
N SER A 207 -6.75 9.54 -18.66
CA SER A 207 -5.56 9.52 -19.52
C SER A 207 -4.72 8.26 -19.32
N TYR A 208 -4.42 7.92 -18.08
CA TYR A 208 -3.45 6.86 -17.75
C TYR A 208 -4.09 5.46 -17.70
N TYR A 209 -5.31 5.34 -17.15
CA TYR A 209 -6.00 4.06 -16.91
C TYR A 209 -7.09 3.74 -17.96
N LYS A 210 -7.00 4.29 -19.14
CA LYS A 210 -8.03 4.15 -20.18
C LYS A 210 -8.17 2.71 -20.67
N LEU A 211 -9.37 2.14 -20.50
CA LEU A 211 -9.74 0.89 -21.13
C LEU A 211 -10.49 1.15 -22.46
N ASP A 212 -10.36 0.21 -23.42
CA ASP A 212 -11.10 0.25 -24.67
C ASP A 212 -12.59 -0.04 -24.47
N ASP A 213 -12.93 -0.85 -23.46
CA ASP A 213 -14.30 -1.06 -22.99
C ASP A 213 -14.74 0.14 -22.14
N LYS A 214 -15.70 0.89 -22.63
CA LYS A 214 -16.21 2.11 -21.99
C LYS A 214 -17.00 1.85 -20.70
N ASP A 215 -17.52 0.64 -20.56
CA ASP A 215 -18.30 0.23 -19.39
C ASP A 215 -17.40 -0.34 -18.27
N ALA A 216 -16.13 -0.62 -18.57
CA ALA A 216 -15.13 -1.07 -17.61
C ALA A 216 -14.32 0.10 -17.06
N LYS A 217 -14.04 0.07 -15.75
CA LYS A 217 -13.18 1.05 -15.08
C LYS A 217 -11.99 0.33 -14.48
N LEU A 218 -10.79 0.81 -14.79
CA LEU A 218 -9.55 0.31 -14.18
C LEU A 218 -9.21 1.09 -12.90
N ALA A 219 -9.59 2.37 -12.83
CA ALA A 219 -9.32 3.20 -11.67
C ALA A 219 -10.50 4.13 -11.33
N TYR A 220 -10.47 4.68 -10.14
CA TYR A 220 -11.43 5.66 -9.63
C TYR A 220 -10.69 6.72 -8.79
N VAL A 221 -11.30 7.89 -8.63
CA VAL A 221 -10.80 8.94 -7.73
C VAL A 221 -11.22 8.60 -6.30
N PRO A 222 -10.29 8.34 -5.38
CA PRO A 222 -10.63 8.08 -3.99
C PRO A 222 -11.19 9.32 -3.29
N GLY A 223 -12.01 9.08 -2.27
CA GLY A 223 -12.59 10.14 -1.45
C GLY A 223 -11.65 10.59 -0.33
N LEU A 224 -11.24 9.68 0.53
CA LEU A 224 -10.37 9.93 1.67
C LEU A 224 -9.13 9.01 1.60
N PHE A 225 -8.04 9.43 2.20
CA PHE A 225 -6.85 8.59 2.32
C PHE A 225 -7.08 7.51 3.39
N GLY A 226 -7.00 6.24 3.00
CA GLY A 226 -7.28 5.14 3.92
C GLY A 226 -7.24 3.76 3.28
N ASN A 227 -7.86 2.77 3.95
CA ASN A 227 -7.97 1.41 3.46
C ASN A 227 -9.20 1.26 2.52
N PRO A 228 -9.01 0.99 1.22
CA PRO A 228 -10.12 0.99 0.26
C PRO A 228 -10.96 -0.29 0.26
N VAL A 229 -10.53 -1.38 0.92
CA VAL A 229 -11.19 -2.69 0.79
C VAL A 229 -11.61 -3.32 2.12
N SER A 230 -11.06 -2.84 3.21
CA SER A 230 -11.30 -3.40 4.54
C SER A 230 -11.69 -2.28 5.51
N GLY A 231 -12.34 -2.66 6.59
CA GLY A 231 -12.85 -1.72 7.57
C GLY A 231 -14.21 -1.12 7.19
N GLU A 232 -14.89 -0.59 8.18
CA GLU A 232 -16.23 0.00 8.03
C GLU A 232 -16.19 1.32 7.22
N ASN A 233 -15.03 1.94 7.11
CA ASN A 233 -14.83 3.24 6.45
C ASN A 233 -14.46 3.13 4.95
N SER A 234 -14.35 1.92 4.40
CA SER A 234 -13.89 1.70 3.03
C SER A 234 -14.72 2.40 1.94
N ALA A 235 -16.03 2.57 2.14
CA ALA A 235 -16.90 3.30 1.21
C ALA A 235 -16.55 4.80 1.14
N TYR A 236 -16.20 5.42 2.26
CA TYR A 236 -15.71 6.82 2.30
C TYR A 236 -14.34 6.96 1.64
N VAL A 237 -13.47 5.95 1.84
CA VAL A 237 -12.15 5.90 1.19
C VAL A 237 -12.30 5.79 -0.32
N ARG A 238 -13.17 4.92 -0.82
CA ARG A 238 -13.44 4.81 -2.26
C ARG A 238 -14.24 5.97 -2.86
N GLY A 239 -14.72 6.91 -2.04
CA GLY A 239 -15.54 8.04 -2.50
C GLY A 239 -16.98 7.65 -2.90
N GLU A 240 -17.42 6.44 -2.57
CA GLU A 240 -18.81 5.96 -2.78
C GLU A 240 -19.79 6.66 -1.84
N GLU A 241 -19.30 7.04 -0.66
CA GLU A 241 -20.03 7.83 0.34
C GLU A 241 -19.24 9.07 0.73
N LYS A 242 -19.94 10.09 1.23
CA LYS A 242 -19.35 11.34 1.72
C LYS A 242 -19.47 11.39 3.23
N ALA A 243 -18.34 11.57 3.92
CA ALA A 243 -18.30 11.74 5.38
C ALA A 243 -18.63 13.20 5.76
N ASP A 244 -19.43 13.37 6.79
CA ASP A 244 -19.77 14.69 7.31
C ASP A 244 -18.53 15.45 7.78
N GLY A 245 -18.41 16.71 7.35
CA GLY A 245 -17.29 17.57 7.71
C GLY A 245 -15.98 17.30 6.96
N ALA A 246 -15.91 16.28 6.11
CA ALA A 246 -14.71 15.99 5.34
C ALA A 246 -14.50 16.97 4.18
N THR A 247 -13.24 17.34 3.93
CA THR A 247 -12.84 18.09 2.76
C THR A 247 -12.52 17.15 1.60
N TYR A 248 -13.22 17.35 0.48
CA TYR A 248 -12.97 16.66 -0.78
C TYR A 248 -12.36 17.64 -1.77
N TYR A 249 -11.32 17.19 -2.47
CA TYR A 249 -10.54 18.03 -3.37
C TYR A 249 -10.94 17.75 -4.83
N ASP A 250 -12.17 18.13 -5.19
CA ASP A 250 -12.60 18.12 -6.59
C ASP A 250 -11.85 19.21 -7.35
N TYR A 251 -11.46 18.97 -8.61
CA TYR A 251 -10.67 19.92 -9.40
C TYR A 251 -11.36 21.27 -9.52
N ASP A 252 -10.73 22.30 -8.97
CA ASP A 252 -11.24 23.69 -8.96
C ASP A 252 -10.08 24.69 -8.89
N VAL A 253 -9.66 25.15 -10.07
CA VAL A 253 -8.54 26.10 -10.22
C VAL A 253 -8.83 27.44 -9.55
N GLU A 254 -10.07 27.94 -9.63
CA GLU A 254 -10.42 29.24 -9.06
C GLU A 254 -10.43 29.17 -7.53
N LYS A 255 -10.94 28.10 -6.96
CA LYS A 255 -10.85 27.83 -5.52
C LYS A 255 -9.39 27.70 -5.06
N ALA A 256 -8.55 26.99 -5.81
CA ALA A 256 -7.13 26.89 -5.51
C ALA A 256 -6.42 28.24 -5.49
N LYS A 257 -6.70 29.11 -6.48
CA LYS A 257 -6.17 30.47 -6.50
C LYS A 257 -6.66 31.32 -5.33
N GLN A 258 -7.96 31.24 -5.01
CA GLN A 258 -8.54 31.97 -3.88
C GLN A 258 -7.89 31.57 -2.56
N ILE A 259 -7.67 30.27 -2.32
CA ILE A 259 -6.98 29.77 -1.11
C ILE A 259 -5.57 30.38 -1.00
N LEU A 260 -4.83 30.42 -2.11
CA LEU A 260 -3.49 31.05 -2.13
C LEU A 260 -3.54 32.55 -1.89
N ASP A 261 -4.51 33.26 -2.50
CA ASP A 261 -4.69 34.70 -2.30
C ASP A 261 -5.03 35.03 -0.84
N ASP A 262 -5.97 34.27 -0.23
CA ASP A 262 -6.38 34.46 1.17
C ASP A 262 -5.23 34.15 2.15
N ALA A 263 -4.34 33.24 1.78
CA ALA A 263 -3.14 32.91 2.54
C ALA A 263 -1.98 33.90 2.32
N GLY A 264 -2.14 34.91 1.45
CA GLY A 264 -1.15 35.96 1.17
C GLY A 264 -0.10 35.57 0.12
N TRP A 265 -0.30 34.49 -0.64
CA TRP A 265 0.52 34.17 -1.79
C TRP A 265 0.12 34.96 -3.01
N THR A 266 0.76 36.09 -3.27
CA THR A 266 0.42 37.03 -4.35
C THR A 266 1.21 36.75 -5.62
N VAL A 267 0.61 36.99 -6.79
CA VAL A 267 1.27 36.78 -8.09
C VAL A 267 2.34 37.81 -8.32
N GLY A 268 3.59 37.38 -8.49
CA GLY A 268 4.73 38.23 -8.81
C GLY A 268 4.76 38.66 -10.28
N SER A 269 5.71 39.52 -10.63
CA SER A 269 5.85 40.08 -11.98
C SER A 269 6.23 39.04 -13.05
N ASP A 270 6.75 37.91 -12.65
CA ASP A 270 7.10 36.74 -13.50
C ASP A 270 5.98 35.69 -13.57
N GLY A 271 4.83 35.98 -12.97
CA GLY A 271 3.69 35.06 -12.93
C GLY A 271 3.78 34.00 -11.83
N ILE A 272 4.89 33.91 -11.10
CA ILE A 272 5.04 33.00 -9.96
C ILE A 272 4.55 33.69 -8.69
N ARG A 273 3.78 33.00 -7.87
CA ARG A 273 3.33 33.51 -6.58
C ARG A 273 4.48 33.66 -5.59
N GLU A 274 4.37 34.64 -4.71
CA GLU A 274 5.34 34.89 -3.65
C GLU A 274 4.66 35.32 -2.36
N LYS A 275 5.28 34.96 -1.23
CA LYS A 275 4.86 35.36 0.12
C LYS A 275 6.12 35.57 0.95
N ASP A 276 6.20 36.71 1.67
CA ASP A 276 7.35 37.06 2.53
C ASP A 276 8.71 36.97 1.81
N GLY A 277 8.76 37.34 0.53
CA GLY A 277 9.96 37.26 -0.31
C GLY A 277 10.36 35.87 -0.79
N GLN A 278 9.57 34.83 -0.51
CA GLN A 278 9.76 33.49 -0.99
C GLN A 278 8.83 33.18 -2.15
N LYS A 279 9.37 32.63 -3.25
CA LYS A 279 8.57 32.15 -4.38
C LYS A 279 7.90 30.82 -4.06
N LEU A 280 6.68 30.65 -4.57
CA LEU A 280 5.96 29.39 -4.51
C LEU A 280 6.59 28.38 -5.49
N SER A 281 7.64 27.72 -5.03
CA SER A 281 8.35 26.69 -5.78
C SER A 281 8.07 25.33 -5.18
N ILE A 282 7.75 24.35 -6.01
CA ILE A 282 7.46 22.97 -5.61
C ILE A 282 8.47 22.04 -6.28
N LYS A 283 9.25 21.36 -5.46
CA LYS A 283 10.18 20.30 -5.85
C LYS A 283 9.44 18.96 -5.77
N PHE A 284 9.06 18.43 -6.91
CA PHE A 284 8.40 17.13 -7.00
C PHE A 284 9.43 16.03 -7.19
N LEU A 285 9.48 15.09 -6.24
CA LEU A 285 10.39 13.95 -6.27
C LEU A 285 9.62 12.68 -6.64
N ALA A 286 10.04 11.98 -7.70
CA ALA A 286 9.35 10.79 -8.19
C ALA A 286 10.29 9.67 -8.60
N ALA A 287 9.79 8.43 -8.56
CA ALA A 287 10.52 7.28 -9.05
C ALA A 287 10.41 7.17 -10.57
N LYS A 288 11.56 7.11 -11.26
CA LYS A 288 11.64 7.03 -12.72
C LYS A 288 11.10 5.72 -13.30
N GLU A 289 10.98 4.66 -12.48
CA GLU A 289 10.43 3.37 -12.88
C GLU A 289 8.89 3.33 -12.88
N LYS A 290 8.25 4.43 -12.53
CA LYS A 290 6.78 4.55 -12.50
C LYS A 290 6.28 5.19 -13.79
N ASP A 291 5.72 4.38 -14.70
CA ASP A 291 5.16 4.84 -15.98
C ASP A 291 4.07 5.91 -15.79
N ALA A 292 3.36 5.88 -14.68
CA ALA A 292 2.38 6.90 -14.29
C ALA A 292 2.96 8.32 -14.28
N MET A 293 4.26 8.46 -14.03
CA MET A 293 4.95 9.76 -14.01
C MET A 293 5.03 10.43 -15.37
N ASP A 294 5.05 9.65 -16.45
CA ASP A 294 5.04 10.18 -17.82
C ASP A 294 3.74 10.93 -18.15
N THR A 295 2.65 10.58 -17.48
CA THR A 295 1.35 11.29 -17.56
C THR A 295 1.22 12.36 -16.48
N MET A 296 1.54 12.03 -15.23
CA MET A 296 1.30 12.90 -14.08
C MET A 296 2.18 14.16 -14.08
N ILE A 297 3.49 14.03 -14.34
CA ILE A 297 4.42 15.17 -14.29
C ILE A 297 4.02 16.29 -15.27
N PRO A 298 3.76 16.04 -16.57
CA PRO A 298 3.30 17.08 -17.48
C PRO A 298 1.96 17.72 -17.06
N MET A 299 1.03 16.93 -16.50
CA MET A 299 -0.24 17.46 -15.99
C MET A 299 -0.03 18.38 -14.81
N LEU A 300 0.73 17.97 -13.80
CA LEU A 300 1.04 18.80 -12.63
C LEU A 300 1.79 20.08 -13.03
N GLN A 301 2.77 19.98 -13.93
CA GLN A 301 3.51 21.14 -14.43
C GLN A 301 2.60 22.16 -15.07
N LYS A 302 1.62 21.73 -15.88
CA LYS A 302 0.64 22.62 -16.50
C LYS A 302 -0.33 23.20 -15.48
N GLN A 303 -1.00 22.33 -14.73
CA GLN A 303 -2.10 22.72 -13.86
C GLN A 303 -1.63 23.55 -12.66
N TRP A 304 -0.54 23.17 -12.01
CA TRP A 304 0.05 23.95 -10.91
C TRP A 304 0.73 25.24 -11.44
N GLY A 305 1.26 25.21 -12.67
CA GLY A 305 1.73 26.42 -13.34
C GLY A 305 0.63 27.47 -13.52
N GLU A 306 -0.62 27.05 -13.79
CA GLU A 306 -1.80 27.96 -13.88
C GLU A 306 -2.17 28.59 -12.52
N LEU A 307 -1.72 28.00 -11.41
CA LEU A 307 -1.84 28.56 -10.06
C LEU A 307 -0.72 29.56 -9.72
N GLY A 308 0.29 29.70 -10.59
CA GLY A 308 1.49 30.51 -10.30
C GLY A 308 2.55 29.76 -9.49
N VAL A 309 2.64 28.44 -9.62
CA VAL A 309 3.66 27.59 -8.99
C VAL A 309 4.85 27.41 -9.92
N ASP A 310 6.07 27.62 -9.43
CA ASP A 310 7.31 27.20 -10.08
C ASP A 310 7.55 25.71 -9.78
N PHE A 311 7.07 24.85 -10.68
CA PHE A 311 7.12 23.40 -10.52
C PHE A 311 8.42 22.82 -11.08
N LYS A 312 9.10 21.98 -10.29
CA LYS A 312 10.36 21.32 -10.65
C LYS A 312 10.29 19.83 -10.33
N ALA A 313 10.21 19.01 -11.35
CA ALA A 313 10.26 17.54 -11.20
C ALA A 313 11.70 17.04 -11.20
N ASN A 314 11.99 16.15 -10.26
CA ASN A 314 13.24 15.38 -10.19
C ASN A 314 12.87 13.90 -10.09
N THR A 315 13.38 13.07 -11.02
CA THR A 315 13.15 11.63 -11.04
C THR A 315 14.43 10.87 -10.72
N MET A 316 14.33 9.88 -9.85
CA MET A 316 15.46 9.03 -9.46
C MET A 316 15.00 7.57 -9.27
N GLU A 317 15.93 6.67 -8.99
CA GLU A 317 15.63 5.28 -8.66
C GLU A 317 14.70 5.20 -7.45
N PHE A 318 13.73 4.28 -7.44
CA PHE A 318 12.73 4.15 -6.39
C PHE A 318 13.33 4.08 -4.97
N ASN A 319 14.36 3.24 -4.77
CA ASN A 319 15.00 3.12 -3.46
C ASN A 319 15.70 4.43 -3.03
N THR A 320 16.17 5.24 -3.98
CA THR A 320 16.74 6.55 -3.71
C THR A 320 15.65 7.53 -3.29
N VAL A 321 14.47 7.51 -3.94
CA VAL A 321 13.32 8.32 -3.52
C VAL A 321 12.97 7.99 -2.07
N ILE A 322 12.78 6.71 -1.74
CA ILE A 322 12.41 6.27 -0.38
C ILE A 322 13.46 6.68 0.65
N SER A 323 14.75 6.52 0.35
CA SER A 323 15.81 6.95 1.27
C SER A 323 15.86 8.46 1.43
N THR A 324 15.63 9.24 0.37
CA THR A 324 15.62 10.72 0.43
C THR A 324 14.44 11.25 1.25
N VAL A 325 13.22 10.74 1.00
CA VAL A 325 12.05 11.20 1.77
C VAL A 325 12.07 10.74 3.23
N GLY A 326 12.78 9.64 3.54
CA GLY A 326 12.97 9.13 4.89
C GLY A 326 14.11 9.79 5.65
N ASP A 327 15.00 10.55 4.99
CA ASP A 327 16.19 11.17 5.61
C ASP A 327 15.85 12.58 6.11
N ASP A 328 16.00 12.82 7.40
CA ASP A 328 15.78 14.14 8.01
C ASP A 328 16.80 15.19 7.54
N SER A 329 18.00 14.77 7.12
CA SER A 329 19.01 15.69 6.57
C SER A 329 18.65 16.19 5.16
N ALA A 330 17.80 15.46 4.42
CA ALA A 330 17.30 15.78 3.08
C ALA A 330 15.91 16.43 3.09
N VAL A 331 15.38 16.81 4.27
CA VAL A 331 14.03 17.38 4.41
C VAL A 331 13.77 18.60 3.52
N GLY A 332 14.77 19.40 3.22
CA GLY A 332 14.70 20.59 2.35
C GLY A 332 14.85 20.29 0.86
N ASP A 333 15.10 19.06 0.44
CA ASP A 333 15.40 18.72 -0.96
C ASP A 333 14.17 18.42 -1.80
N TRP A 334 13.01 18.24 -1.18
CA TRP A 334 11.74 17.92 -1.83
C TRP A 334 10.54 18.55 -1.11
N ASP A 335 9.45 18.78 -1.82
CA ASP A 335 8.20 19.33 -1.28
C ASP A 335 7.04 18.35 -1.45
N VAL A 336 6.95 17.67 -2.58
CA VAL A 336 5.89 16.71 -2.90
C VAL A 336 6.52 15.45 -3.49
N SER A 337 5.98 14.28 -3.14
CA SER A 337 6.35 13.02 -3.76
C SER A 337 5.14 12.13 -3.98
N TYR A 338 5.30 11.05 -4.74
CA TYR A 338 4.27 10.10 -5.10
C TYR A 338 4.62 8.69 -4.64
N LEU A 339 3.65 7.99 -4.07
CA LEU A 339 3.80 6.62 -3.63
C LEU A 339 2.47 5.86 -3.79
N GLY A 340 2.56 4.54 -3.94
CA GLY A 340 1.44 3.63 -3.79
C GLY A 340 1.67 2.69 -2.63
N ASN A 341 0.61 2.35 -1.90
CA ASN A 341 0.65 1.39 -0.81
C ASN A 341 -0.55 0.44 -0.85
N SER A 342 -0.31 -0.82 -0.51
CA SER A 342 -1.37 -1.80 -0.28
C SER A 342 -1.70 -1.88 1.21
N PHE A 343 -2.97 -1.69 1.53
CA PHE A 343 -3.50 -1.75 2.90
C PHE A 343 -3.99 -3.17 3.19
N THR A 344 -3.12 -4.01 3.71
CA THR A 344 -3.40 -5.44 3.91
C THR A 344 -4.08 -5.77 5.23
N SER A 345 -4.28 -4.80 6.11
CA SER A 345 -5.02 -5.00 7.36
C SER A 345 -6.50 -5.21 7.08
N PRO A 346 -7.18 -6.14 7.76
CA PRO A 346 -8.64 -6.27 7.67
C PRO A 346 -9.41 -5.16 8.39
N GLU A 347 -8.73 -4.31 9.13
CA GLU A 347 -9.27 -3.16 9.86
C GLU A 347 -8.70 -1.86 9.29
N ASP A 348 -9.16 -0.71 9.74
CA ASP A 348 -8.65 0.61 9.30
C ASP A 348 -7.19 0.87 9.73
N THR A 349 -6.64 0.01 10.53
CA THR A 349 -5.27 0.10 11.02
C THR A 349 -4.21 0.14 9.96
N GLY A 350 -3.42 0.32 9.46
CA GLY A 350 -2.49 0.32 8.32
C GLY A 350 -2.20 1.73 7.83
N VAL A 351 -3.13 2.65 8.02
CA VAL A 351 -2.91 4.07 7.75
C VAL A 351 -2.02 4.72 8.82
N ASP A 352 -2.00 4.18 10.05
CA ASP A 352 -1.20 4.68 11.17
C ASP A 352 0.27 4.82 10.80
N TYR A 353 0.79 3.91 9.98
CA TYR A 353 2.18 3.97 9.51
C TYR A 353 2.51 5.25 8.75
N PHE A 354 1.53 5.89 8.11
CA PHE A 354 1.70 7.06 7.29
C PHE A 354 1.30 8.35 8.00
N ILE A 355 0.13 8.37 8.66
CA ILE A 355 -0.48 9.62 9.12
C ILE A 355 -0.29 9.88 10.62
N GLN A 356 0.13 8.88 11.41
CA GLN A 356 0.52 9.10 12.81
C GLN A 356 1.84 9.87 12.91
N SER A 357 1.97 10.79 13.85
CA SER A 357 3.18 11.60 14.04
C SER A 357 4.47 10.78 14.19
N GLN A 358 4.38 9.58 14.77
CA GLN A 358 5.49 8.64 14.94
C GLN A 358 5.44 7.47 13.95
N GLY A 359 4.59 7.55 12.93
CA GLY A 359 4.43 6.51 11.92
C GLY A 359 5.74 6.27 11.15
N VAL A 360 6.12 5.00 10.99
CA VAL A 360 7.39 4.61 10.35
C VAL A 360 7.50 5.02 8.88
N ASN A 361 6.38 5.28 8.23
CA ASN A 361 6.28 5.78 6.85
C ASN A 361 5.66 7.18 6.80
N ASN A 362 5.68 7.94 7.90
CA ASN A 362 5.21 9.33 7.89
C ASN A 362 6.22 10.22 7.13
N PHE A 363 6.36 9.94 5.84
CA PHE A 363 7.26 10.69 4.97
C PHE A 363 6.87 12.17 4.82
N ALA A 364 5.57 12.47 4.93
CA ALA A 364 5.07 13.85 4.97
C ALA A 364 5.51 14.63 6.22
N ARG A 365 6.06 13.95 7.24
CA ARG A 365 6.43 14.51 8.55
C ARG A 365 5.29 15.26 9.24
N LEU A 366 4.06 14.78 8.98
CA LEU A 366 2.86 15.30 9.61
C LEU A 366 2.92 15.13 11.13
N LYS A 367 2.60 16.18 11.86
CA LYS A 367 2.47 16.16 13.31
C LYS A 367 1.18 16.87 13.69
N ASP A 368 0.26 16.14 14.29
CA ASP A 368 -1.02 16.67 14.74
C ASP A 368 -1.55 15.82 15.90
N ASP A 369 -1.58 16.41 17.09
CA ASP A 369 -1.97 15.71 18.33
C ASP A 369 -3.43 15.24 18.30
N GLU A 370 -4.31 15.97 17.60
CA GLU A 370 -5.72 15.61 17.47
C GLU A 370 -5.87 14.36 16.59
N LEU A 371 -5.18 14.33 15.44
CA LEU A 371 -5.12 13.16 14.56
C LEU A 371 -4.56 11.94 15.30
N ASP A 372 -3.45 12.10 16.02
CA ASP A 372 -2.84 11.02 16.82
C ASP A 372 -3.81 10.48 17.88
N SER A 373 -4.61 11.36 18.50
CA SER A 373 -5.60 10.94 19.48
C SER A 373 -6.72 10.09 18.86
N TYR A 374 -7.18 10.44 17.65
CA TYR A 374 -8.19 9.66 16.93
C TYR A 374 -7.64 8.30 16.50
N LEU A 375 -6.42 8.24 15.97
CA LEU A 375 -5.76 6.99 15.59
C LEU A 375 -5.58 6.07 16.80
N ALA A 376 -5.12 6.62 17.93
CA ALA A 376 -4.96 5.85 19.16
C ALA A 376 -6.31 5.32 19.70
N ALA A 377 -7.37 6.14 19.64
CA ALA A 377 -8.72 5.71 20.06
C ALA A 377 -9.26 4.60 19.17
N GLY A 378 -8.96 4.64 17.85
CA GLY A 378 -9.35 3.61 16.90
C GLY A 378 -8.55 2.31 17.05
N ALA A 379 -7.24 2.41 17.23
CA ALA A 379 -6.36 1.25 17.32
C ALA A 379 -6.49 0.48 18.64
N TYR A 380 -6.63 1.20 19.76
CA TYR A 380 -6.57 0.60 21.10
C TYR A 380 -7.94 0.41 21.75
N THR A 381 -8.84 -0.23 21.05
CA THR A 381 -10.16 -0.65 21.51
C THR A 381 -10.44 -2.09 21.09
N ALA A 382 -11.40 -2.75 21.73
CA ALA A 382 -11.98 -4.02 21.29
C ALA A 382 -13.35 -3.83 20.63
N ASP A 383 -13.87 -2.60 20.61
CA ASP A 383 -15.16 -2.25 20.04
C ASP A 383 -14.97 -1.77 18.59
N LYS A 384 -15.51 -2.52 17.63
CA LYS A 384 -15.38 -2.25 16.21
C LYS A 384 -16.06 -0.96 15.78
N ASP A 385 -17.23 -0.67 16.32
CA ASP A 385 -17.97 0.55 15.98
C ASP A 385 -17.24 1.79 16.52
N ALA A 386 -16.71 1.72 17.75
CA ALA A 386 -15.90 2.78 18.31
C ALA A 386 -14.59 3.00 17.53
N SER A 387 -13.96 1.91 17.09
CA SER A 387 -12.77 1.95 16.22
C SER A 387 -13.08 2.65 14.91
N ALA A 388 -14.11 2.20 14.20
CA ALA A 388 -14.51 2.78 12.90
C ALA A 388 -14.83 4.27 13.01
N ALA A 389 -15.59 4.66 14.06
CA ALA A 389 -15.92 6.06 14.28
C ALA A 389 -14.69 6.94 14.59
N ALA A 390 -13.69 6.39 15.27
CA ALA A 390 -12.45 7.10 15.58
C ALA A 390 -11.56 7.23 14.30
N TYR A 391 -11.42 6.16 13.51
CA TYR A 391 -10.70 6.22 12.24
C TYR A 391 -11.37 7.15 11.23
N LEU A 392 -12.70 7.22 11.18
CA LEU A 392 -13.39 8.19 10.32
C LEU A 392 -13.02 9.63 10.68
N LYS A 393 -12.96 9.95 11.99
CA LYS A 393 -12.47 11.27 12.43
C LYS A 393 -11.02 11.52 12.04
N ALA A 394 -10.15 10.49 12.12
CA ALA A 394 -8.77 10.60 11.68
C ALA A 394 -8.68 10.87 10.17
N TYR A 395 -9.47 10.19 9.35
CA TYR A 395 -9.52 10.42 7.90
C TYR A 395 -10.03 11.81 7.54
N VAL A 396 -11.08 12.28 8.21
CA VAL A 396 -11.61 13.65 8.04
C VAL A 396 -10.55 14.69 8.43
N ARG A 397 -9.86 14.50 9.56
CA ARG A 397 -8.78 15.40 10.00
C ARG A 397 -7.61 15.39 9.04
N GLN A 398 -7.17 14.21 8.56
CA GLN A 398 -6.10 14.12 7.57
C GLN A 398 -6.47 14.82 6.26
N ALA A 399 -7.72 14.67 5.79
CA ALA A 399 -8.20 15.36 4.61
C ALA A 399 -8.16 16.90 4.79
N GLU A 400 -8.51 17.43 5.97
CA GLU A 400 -8.37 18.85 6.28
C GLU A 400 -6.90 19.30 6.25
N LEU A 401 -5.99 18.54 6.88
CA LEU A 401 -4.55 18.83 6.94
C LEU A 401 -3.88 18.71 5.56
N CYS A 402 -4.43 17.90 4.68
CA CYS A 402 -3.99 17.69 3.31
C CYS A 402 -2.50 17.35 3.18
N ALA A 403 -2.00 16.49 4.05
CA ALA A 403 -0.62 16.01 3.96
C ALA A 403 -0.47 14.84 2.99
N TYR A 404 -1.53 14.05 2.83
CA TYR A 404 -1.66 12.95 1.89
C TYR A 404 -2.90 13.18 1.01
N LEU A 405 -2.70 13.27 -0.30
CA LEU A 405 -3.77 13.40 -1.28
C LEU A 405 -3.89 12.09 -2.06
N PRO A 406 -4.94 11.29 -1.87
CA PRO A 406 -5.15 10.10 -2.68
C PRO A 406 -5.36 10.51 -4.15
N THR A 407 -4.64 9.85 -5.06
CA THR A 407 -4.70 10.18 -6.49
C THR A 407 -5.60 9.22 -7.26
N ASP A 408 -5.45 7.94 -6.99
CA ASP A 408 -6.19 6.88 -7.65
C ASP A 408 -6.28 5.61 -6.79
N GLY A 409 -7.46 5.01 -6.79
CA GLY A 409 -7.68 3.63 -6.39
C GLY A 409 -7.87 2.78 -7.65
N VAL A 410 -7.46 1.52 -7.65
CA VAL A 410 -7.46 0.69 -8.84
C VAL A 410 -8.26 -0.60 -8.69
N GLN A 411 -8.74 -1.11 -9.83
CA GLN A 411 -9.17 -2.50 -9.96
C GLN A 411 -7.97 -3.34 -10.37
N THR A 412 -7.76 -4.44 -9.68
CA THR A 412 -6.74 -5.42 -10.05
C THR A 412 -7.34 -6.45 -10.98
N TYR A 413 -6.63 -6.76 -12.07
CA TYR A 413 -7.02 -7.79 -13.03
C TYR A 413 -6.10 -9.01 -12.90
N CYS A 414 -6.69 -10.18 -13.05
CA CYS A 414 -6.00 -11.45 -13.16
C CYS A 414 -6.17 -11.97 -14.58
N LEU A 415 -5.08 -12.05 -15.33
CA LEU A 415 -5.08 -12.52 -16.71
C LEU A 415 -4.70 -14.00 -16.75
N ARG A 416 -5.47 -14.84 -17.46
CA ARG A 416 -5.22 -16.28 -17.44
C ARG A 416 -5.63 -16.99 -18.71
N ASN A 417 -5.05 -18.14 -18.94
CA ASN A 417 -5.53 -19.11 -19.90
C ASN A 417 -6.86 -19.70 -19.42
N LYS A 418 -7.84 -19.88 -20.32
CA LYS A 418 -9.18 -20.42 -20.02
C LYS A 418 -9.15 -21.82 -19.42
N LYS A 419 -8.06 -22.60 -19.65
CA LYS A 419 -7.87 -23.91 -19.03
C LYS A 419 -7.63 -23.85 -17.52
N VAL A 420 -7.17 -22.71 -16.99
CA VAL A 420 -6.99 -22.51 -15.54
C VAL A 420 -8.33 -22.17 -14.93
N LYS A 421 -8.82 -23.03 -14.06
CA LYS A 421 -10.13 -22.94 -13.40
C LYS A 421 -9.97 -22.86 -11.88
N GLY A 422 -11.04 -22.49 -11.20
CA GLY A 422 -11.10 -22.53 -9.74
C GLY A 422 -10.26 -21.47 -9.02
N LEU A 423 -9.70 -20.48 -9.74
CA LEU A 423 -9.08 -19.33 -9.13
C LEU A 423 -10.17 -18.35 -8.66
N ASN A 424 -10.27 -18.17 -7.34
CA ASN A 424 -11.25 -17.30 -6.69
C ASN A 424 -10.47 -16.20 -5.94
N THR A 425 -9.90 -15.27 -6.69
CA THR A 425 -9.11 -14.16 -6.12
C THR A 425 -9.99 -12.97 -5.74
N SER A 426 -9.60 -12.28 -4.69
CA SER A 426 -10.23 -11.05 -4.22
C SER A 426 -9.18 -10.17 -3.53
N SER A 427 -9.58 -8.99 -3.09
CA SER A 427 -8.73 -8.07 -2.33
C SER A 427 -8.07 -8.70 -1.09
N THR A 428 -8.76 -9.65 -0.45
CA THR A 428 -8.32 -10.31 0.79
C THR A 428 -7.95 -11.79 0.59
N PHE A 429 -8.11 -12.32 -0.63
CA PHE A 429 -7.85 -13.72 -0.96
C PHE A 429 -7.02 -13.82 -2.23
N ILE A 430 -5.69 -13.83 -2.04
CA ILE A 430 -4.72 -13.80 -3.14
C ILE A 430 -4.63 -15.14 -3.88
N TRP A 431 -4.03 -15.11 -5.07
CA TRP A 431 -3.89 -16.29 -5.95
C TRP A 431 -3.28 -17.51 -5.26
N SER A 432 -2.31 -17.34 -4.36
CA SER A 432 -1.65 -18.47 -3.66
C SER A 432 -2.60 -19.21 -2.71
N GLN A 433 -3.55 -18.51 -2.10
CA GLN A 433 -4.62 -19.12 -1.29
C GLN A 433 -5.63 -19.82 -2.20
N SER A 434 -5.90 -19.26 -3.38
CA SER A 434 -6.79 -19.83 -4.40
C SER A 434 -6.29 -21.17 -4.99
N MET A 435 -5.03 -21.53 -4.77
CA MET A 435 -4.48 -22.83 -5.18
C MET A 435 -5.19 -24.03 -4.55
N ALA A 436 -5.92 -23.82 -3.45
CA ALA A 436 -6.75 -24.87 -2.85
C ALA A 436 -7.82 -25.39 -3.83
N THR A 437 -8.40 -24.50 -4.63
CA THR A 437 -9.50 -24.82 -5.56
C THR A 437 -9.09 -24.80 -7.04
N ALA A 438 -7.88 -24.33 -7.33
CA ALA A 438 -7.39 -24.20 -8.70
C ALA A 438 -7.10 -25.58 -9.34
N TYR A 439 -7.46 -25.71 -10.61
CA TYR A 439 -7.17 -26.90 -11.43
C TYR A 439 -6.99 -26.53 -12.91
N ILE A 440 -6.42 -27.45 -13.68
CA ILE A 440 -6.29 -27.33 -15.13
C ILE A 440 -7.39 -28.19 -15.77
N ASP A 441 -8.17 -27.57 -16.62
CA ASP A 441 -9.23 -28.18 -17.43
C ASP A 441 -8.65 -28.40 -18.84
N ASP A 442 -8.36 -29.67 -19.20
CA ASP A 442 -7.70 -30.07 -20.45
C ASP A 442 -8.61 -30.04 -21.67
#